data_a20dadcf155f0f42110528ef760b680e
#
_entry.id   a20dadcf155f0f42110528ef760b680e
#
_cell.length_a   1.000
_cell.length_b   1.000
_cell.length_c   1.000
_cell.angle_alpha   90.00
_cell.angle_beta   90.00
_cell.angle_gamma   90.00
#
_symmetry.space_group_name_H-M   'P 1'
#
loop_
_entity.id
_entity.type
_entity.pdbx_description
1 polymer ?
#
loop_
_entity_poly.entity_id
_entity_poly.type
_entity_poly.pdbx_seq_one_letter_code
_entity_poly.pdbx_strand_id
1 'polypeptide(L)'
;MIKKLFTASLLLTTLSISTLSAQSTPVNNESFLKNQISNIEIKLICEDLEIKETYGDEILIEVYCNNRKKAPVIECKNETLYISSKVNFTVFGFICKVKVYLPANQKFSNVKIEGTSSDISIDSLYSEDFYLDTTSGEIECTNLSIENNSIITSTSGEIDIEEISTKELTSKTTSGEISFGKISCDTATITSNSGEINIDDFYGEYFKVNTTSGEIDIYNIDTEYFTAGSTSGQISLDFKNIISAKSQIKTTSGEINIFVPKNSSFNVAVSSSSGTFKDKISGNRLTPRSEYIQKYNEGGAQMTIRTTSGNISLED
;
A
#
# COMPACT_ATOMS: atom_id res chain seq x y z
N MET A 1 -25.27 -30.37 29.30
CA MET A 1 -26.11 -29.30 28.74
C MET A 1 -26.10 -28.12 29.71
N ILE A 2 -25.12 -27.25 29.65
CA ILE A 2 -25.08 -25.96 30.37
C ILE A 2 -24.44 -24.96 29.43
N LYS A 3 -25.28 -24.07 28.86
CA LYS A 3 -24.88 -22.93 28.06
C LYS A 3 -24.30 -21.88 29.01
N LYS A 4 -23.02 -21.52 28.84
CA LYS A 4 -22.45 -20.30 29.43
C LYS A 4 -22.72 -19.15 28.46
N LEU A 5 -23.62 -18.26 28.89
CA LEU A 5 -23.77 -16.94 28.30
C LEU A 5 -22.50 -16.12 28.65
N PHE A 6 -21.76 -15.69 27.64
CA PHE A 6 -20.80 -14.60 27.76
C PHE A 6 -21.54 -13.28 27.48
N THR A 7 -21.79 -12.52 28.51
CA THR A 7 -22.22 -11.13 28.41
C THR A 7 -20.99 -10.30 28.08
N ALA A 8 -20.86 -9.90 26.81
CA ALA A 8 -19.93 -8.87 26.39
C ALA A 8 -20.44 -7.51 26.91
N SER A 9 -19.75 -6.94 27.87
CA SER A 9 -19.95 -5.56 28.31
C SER A 9 -19.41 -4.63 27.24
N LEU A 10 -20.30 -4.11 26.38
CA LEU A 10 -20.01 -3.07 25.42
C LEU A 10 -19.84 -1.74 26.19
N LEU A 11 -18.60 -1.37 26.45
CA LEU A 11 -18.27 -0.05 26.96
C LEU A 11 -18.47 0.97 25.83
N LEU A 12 -19.67 1.54 25.74
CA LEU A 12 -19.98 2.66 24.83
C LEU A 12 -19.26 3.90 25.36
N THR A 13 -18.03 4.11 24.94
CA THR A 13 -17.42 5.44 25.00
C THR A 13 -18.12 6.29 23.96
N THR A 14 -19.06 7.12 24.40
CA THR A 14 -19.61 8.19 23.58
C THR A 14 -18.51 9.17 23.30
N LEU A 15 -17.72 8.94 22.23
CA LEU A 15 -16.94 9.99 21.61
C LEU A 15 -17.98 11.00 21.11
N SER A 16 -18.04 12.17 21.75
CA SER A 16 -18.77 13.30 21.24
C SER A 16 -18.10 13.71 19.91
N ILE A 17 -18.58 13.17 18.80
CA ILE A 17 -18.27 13.68 17.48
C ILE A 17 -18.88 15.09 17.49
N SER A 18 -18.04 16.09 17.78
CA SER A 18 -18.36 17.45 17.44
C SER A 18 -18.55 17.47 15.91
N THR A 19 -19.80 17.45 15.46
CA THR A 19 -20.12 17.70 14.06
C THR A 19 -19.54 19.06 13.73
N LEU A 20 -18.37 19.04 13.09
CA LEU A 20 -17.79 20.22 12.50
C LEU A 20 -18.82 20.70 11.47
N SER A 21 -19.45 21.82 11.74
CA SER A 21 -20.20 22.52 10.70
C SER A 21 -19.17 22.85 9.62
N ALA A 22 -19.21 22.12 8.51
CA ALA A 22 -18.35 22.37 7.36
C ALA A 22 -18.48 23.86 7.05
N GLN A 23 -17.37 24.59 7.07
CA GLN A 23 -17.34 25.97 6.67
C GLN A 23 -17.73 25.97 5.20
N SER A 24 -18.91 26.52 4.88
CA SER A 24 -19.55 26.39 3.56
C SER A 24 -18.82 27.19 2.46
N THR A 25 -17.84 28.01 2.81
CA THR A 25 -17.08 28.84 1.89
C THR A 25 -15.58 28.70 2.16
N PRO A 26 -14.75 28.53 1.11
CA PRO A 26 -13.31 28.46 1.28
C PRO A 26 -12.76 29.79 1.82
N VAL A 27 -11.73 29.73 2.66
CA VAL A 27 -11.00 30.91 3.16
C VAL A 27 -9.99 31.41 2.14
N ASN A 28 -9.56 30.57 1.22
CA ASN A 28 -8.76 30.88 0.04
C ASN A 28 -9.24 30.04 -1.14
N ASN A 29 -9.20 30.62 -2.35
CA ASN A 29 -9.56 29.97 -3.60
C ASN A 29 -8.64 30.53 -4.70
N GLU A 30 -7.88 29.66 -5.36
CA GLU A 30 -6.94 29.99 -6.42
C GLU A 30 -7.22 29.11 -7.63
N SER A 31 -7.05 29.65 -8.83
CA SER A 31 -7.12 28.85 -10.05
C SER A 31 -5.96 29.13 -10.98
N PHE A 32 -5.53 28.11 -11.72
CA PHE A 32 -4.44 28.17 -12.69
C PHE A 32 -4.85 27.41 -13.95
N LEU A 33 -4.47 27.91 -15.11
CA LEU A 33 -4.67 27.16 -16.34
C LEU A 33 -3.80 25.90 -16.34
N LYS A 34 -4.32 24.77 -16.79
CA LYS A 34 -3.62 23.48 -16.80
C LYS A 34 -2.26 23.50 -17.50
N ASN A 35 -2.11 24.34 -18.54
CA ASN A 35 -0.85 24.48 -19.28
C ASN A 35 0.21 25.33 -18.58
N GLN A 36 -0.08 25.90 -17.42
CA GLN A 36 0.87 26.69 -16.62
C GLN A 36 1.55 25.83 -15.56
N ILE A 37 1.07 24.59 -15.34
CA ILE A 37 1.55 23.72 -14.27
C ILE A 37 1.93 22.36 -14.84
N SER A 38 3.22 22.05 -14.76
CA SER A 38 3.81 20.76 -15.12
C SER A 38 4.20 19.95 -13.89
N ASN A 39 4.35 20.59 -12.71
CA ASN A 39 4.76 19.94 -11.47
C ASN A 39 3.88 20.39 -10.31
N ILE A 40 3.74 19.51 -9.33
CA ILE A 40 3.02 19.78 -8.06
C ILE A 40 3.94 19.44 -6.89
N GLU A 41 4.10 20.36 -5.96
CA GLU A 41 4.81 20.17 -4.70
C GLU A 41 3.93 20.64 -3.54
N ILE A 42 3.47 19.69 -2.72
CA ILE A 42 2.58 19.93 -1.58
C ILE A 42 3.30 19.53 -0.30
N LYS A 43 3.35 20.44 0.68
CA LYS A 43 3.94 20.19 1.98
C LYS A 43 3.02 20.65 3.11
N LEU A 44 2.43 19.70 3.80
CA LEU A 44 1.43 19.91 4.85
C LEU A 44 1.93 19.36 6.21
N ILE A 45 1.43 19.95 7.28
CA ILE A 45 1.77 19.53 8.66
C ILE A 45 0.59 18.86 9.35
N CYS A 46 -0.58 19.48 9.29
CA CYS A 46 -1.82 18.99 9.91
C CYS A 46 -3.05 19.47 9.14
N GLU A 47 -2.86 19.81 7.90
CA GLU A 47 -3.94 20.07 6.95
C GLU A 47 -4.21 18.79 6.17
N ASP A 48 -5.47 18.41 6.03
CA ASP A 48 -5.86 17.28 5.18
C ASP A 48 -5.84 17.70 3.71
N LEU A 49 -5.48 16.79 2.84
CA LEU A 49 -5.42 16.97 1.39
C LEU A 49 -6.45 16.09 0.69
N GLU A 50 -7.20 16.68 -0.20
CA GLU A 50 -8.12 15.97 -1.08
C GLU A 50 -7.85 16.38 -2.52
N ILE A 51 -7.34 15.46 -3.35
CA ILE A 51 -7.12 15.67 -4.79
C ILE A 51 -8.24 14.98 -5.55
N LYS A 52 -8.95 15.76 -6.36
CA LYS A 52 -10.10 15.29 -7.14
C LYS A 52 -9.93 15.56 -8.62
N GLU A 53 -10.52 14.71 -9.42
CA GLU A 53 -10.61 14.94 -10.86
C GLU A 53 -11.74 15.91 -11.21
N THR A 54 -11.52 16.76 -12.21
CA THR A 54 -12.52 17.69 -12.76
C THR A 54 -12.51 17.71 -14.28
N TYR A 55 -13.65 18.06 -14.89
CA TYR A 55 -13.79 18.17 -16.36
C TYR A 55 -13.52 19.59 -16.89
N GLY A 56 -12.65 20.34 -16.23
CA GLY A 56 -12.28 21.68 -16.65
C GLY A 56 -10.88 21.77 -17.28
N ASP A 57 -10.47 22.97 -17.69
CA ASP A 57 -9.12 23.27 -18.14
C ASP A 57 -8.30 24.06 -17.09
N GLU A 58 -8.83 24.16 -15.88
CA GLU A 58 -8.20 24.88 -14.78
C GLU A 58 -7.96 23.93 -13.60
N ILE A 59 -6.81 24.08 -12.97
CA ILE A 59 -6.51 23.53 -11.67
C ILE A 59 -7.09 24.47 -10.63
N LEU A 60 -8.04 24.00 -9.83
CA LEU A 60 -8.69 24.79 -8.79
C LEU A 60 -8.21 24.32 -7.43
N ILE A 61 -7.83 25.24 -6.55
CA ILE A 61 -7.44 24.96 -5.18
C ILE A 61 -8.39 25.71 -4.24
N GLU A 62 -9.05 24.97 -3.34
CA GLU A 62 -9.91 25.50 -2.31
C GLU A 62 -9.37 25.15 -0.93
N VAL A 63 -9.26 26.14 -0.05
CA VAL A 63 -8.77 25.95 1.32
C VAL A 63 -9.87 26.24 2.31
N TYR A 64 -10.18 25.28 3.15
CA TYR A 64 -11.19 25.37 4.21
C TYR A 64 -10.50 25.27 5.57
N CYS A 65 -10.34 26.39 6.27
CA CYS A 65 -9.65 26.44 7.57
C CYS A 65 -10.48 27.20 8.60
N ASN A 66 -10.45 26.73 9.84
CA ASN A 66 -11.02 27.45 10.97
C ASN A 66 -10.21 28.67 11.39
N ASN A 67 -8.99 28.83 10.86
CA ASN A 67 -8.13 30.00 11.08
C ASN A 67 -7.47 30.45 9.78
N ARG A 68 -8.03 31.47 9.13
CA ARG A 68 -7.55 32.03 7.85
C ARG A 68 -6.06 32.47 7.89
N LYS A 69 -5.55 32.94 9.04
CA LYS A 69 -4.17 33.38 9.13
C LYS A 69 -3.16 32.23 9.03
N LYS A 70 -3.61 31.03 9.34
CA LYS A 70 -2.82 29.78 9.27
C LYS A 70 -3.09 28.97 8.00
N ALA A 71 -3.96 29.45 7.10
CA ALA A 71 -4.22 28.79 5.83
C ALA A 71 -2.91 28.62 5.03
N PRO A 72 -2.69 27.49 4.35
CA PRO A 72 -1.50 27.24 3.54
C PRO A 72 -1.25 28.36 2.51
N VAL A 73 0.01 28.51 2.12
CA VAL A 73 0.42 29.38 1.01
C VAL A 73 0.27 28.60 -0.28
N ILE A 74 -0.33 29.21 -1.28
CA ILE A 74 -0.46 28.67 -2.64
C ILE A 74 0.33 29.60 -3.56
N GLU A 75 1.27 29.04 -4.32
CA GLU A 75 2.11 29.80 -5.25
C GLU A 75 2.35 28.97 -6.51
N CYS A 76 2.38 29.62 -7.66
CA CYS A 76 2.84 29.02 -8.90
C CYS A 76 4.14 29.71 -9.35
N LYS A 77 5.22 28.94 -9.45
CA LYS A 77 6.53 29.41 -9.89
C LYS A 77 7.20 28.38 -10.78
N ASN A 78 7.75 28.80 -11.90
CA ASN A 78 8.47 27.91 -12.84
C ASN A 78 7.68 26.64 -13.17
N GLU A 79 6.41 26.80 -13.55
CA GLU A 79 5.48 25.71 -13.88
C GLU A 79 5.24 24.69 -12.73
N THR A 80 5.57 25.06 -11.50
CA THR A 80 5.34 24.26 -10.31
C THR A 80 4.31 24.92 -9.41
N LEU A 81 3.25 24.17 -9.08
CA LEU A 81 2.28 24.53 -8.07
C LEU A 81 2.83 24.15 -6.69
N TYR A 82 3.05 25.13 -5.84
CA TYR A 82 3.46 24.95 -4.45
C TYR A 82 2.28 25.17 -3.52
N ILE A 83 2.01 24.21 -2.65
CA ILE A 83 1.05 24.36 -1.54
C ILE A 83 1.82 24.05 -0.25
N SER A 84 2.01 25.06 0.58
CA SER A 84 2.88 24.92 1.76
C SER A 84 2.17 25.35 3.05
N SER A 85 2.24 24.50 4.08
CA SER A 85 1.72 24.82 5.40
C SER A 85 2.40 26.08 5.98
N LYS A 86 1.62 26.89 6.68
CA LYS A 86 2.12 28.02 7.48
C LYS A 86 2.41 27.66 8.93
N VAL A 87 2.03 26.48 9.35
CA VAL A 87 2.32 25.99 10.69
C VAL A 87 3.57 25.11 10.66
N ASN A 88 4.35 25.11 11.74
CA ASN A 88 5.60 24.36 11.84
C ASN A 88 5.46 23.11 12.71
N PHE A 89 4.29 22.91 13.33
CA PHE A 89 3.96 21.77 14.19
C PHE A 89 2.45 21.61 14.28
N THR A 90 1.99 20.45 14.70
CA THR A 90 0.56 20.18 14.92
C THR A 90 -0.02 21.14 15.95
N VAL A 91 -1.07 21.88 15.59
CA VAL A 91 -1.70 22.89 16.41
C VAL A 91 -3.03 22.36 16.93
N PHE A 92 -3.17 22.29 18.25
CA PHE A 92 -4.40 21.83 18.88
C PHE A 92 -5.62 22.66 18.43
N GLY A 93 -6.66 21.99 17.96
CA GLY A 93 -7.91 22.61 17.48
C GLY A 93 -7.78 23.36 16.14
N PHE A 94 -6.65 23.28 15.45
CA PHE A 94 -6.54 23.73 14.08
C PHE A 94 -7.13 22.65 13.15
N ILE A 95 -8.03 23.06 12.30
CA ILE A 95 -8.68 22.21 11.31
C ILE A 95 -8.58 22.92 9.99
N CYS A 96 -7.99 22.24 9.02
CA CYS A 96 -7.79 22.76 7.69
C CYS A 96 -7.83 21.63 6.68
N LYS A 97 -8.57 21.83 5.61
CA LYS A 97 -8.63 20.92 4.45
C LYS A 97 -8.28 21.69 3.19
N VAL A 98 -7.38 21.14 2.41
CA VAL A 98 -7.00 21.62 1.08
C VAL A 98 -7.62 20.71 0.06
N LYS A 99 -8.42 21.26 -0.84
CA LYS A 99 -8.96 20.54 -1.99
C LYS A 99 -8.30 21.02 -3.26
N VAL A 100 -7.78 20.10 -4.03
CA VAL A 100 -7.15 20.37 -5.33
C VAL A 100 -7.93 19.63 -6.40
N TYR A 101 -8.50 20.36 -7.34
CA TYR A 101 -9.21 19.79 -8.47
C TYR A 101 -8.29 19.82 -9.69
N LEU A 102 -7.96 18.65 -10.20
CA LEU A 102 -7.09 18.48 -11.35
C LEU A 102 -7.89 18.15 -12.59
N PRO A 103 -7.60 18.78 -13.75
CA PRO A 103 -8.24 18.41 -15.00
C PRO A 103 -8.04 16.94 -15.34
N ALA A 104 -9.12 16.26 -15.76
CA ALA A 104 -9.08 14.89 -16.23
C ALA A 104 -8.00 14.69 -17.30
N ASN A 105 -7.23 13.61 -17.20
CA ASN A 105 -6.15 13.24 -18.11
C ASN A 105 -5.00 14.27 -18.22
N GLN A 106 -4.88 15.22 -17.29
CA GLN A 106 -3.70 16.06 -17.23
C GLN A 106 -2.52 15.26 -16.70
N LYS A 107 -1.47 15.15 -17.52
CA LYS A 107 -0.21 14.54 -17.10
C LYS A 107 0.69 15.59 -16.45
N PHE A 108 1.26 15.23 -15.30
CA PHE A 108 2.29 16.01 -14.62
C PHE A 108 3.66 15.35 -14.81
N SER A 109 4.74 16.14 -14.85
CA SER A 109 6.10 15.58 -14.90
C SER A 109 6.49 15.03 -13.53
N ASN A 110 6.17 15.76 -12.46
CA ASN A 110 6.49 15.33 -11.11
C ASN A 110 5.39 15.78 -10.12
N VAL A 111 4.94 14.86 -9.29
CA VAL A 111 4.03 15.15 -8.18
C VAL A 111 4.68 14.71 -6.88
N LYS A 112 4.94 15.67 -5.99
CA LYS A 112 5.52 15.43 -4.68
C LYS A 112 4.58 15.93 -3.58
N ILE A 113 4.23 15.03 -2.65
CA ILE A 113 3.35 15.32 -1.52
C ILE A 113 4.05 14.87 -0.24
N GLU A 114 4.21 15.77 0.71
CA GLU A 114 4.76 15.51 2.04
C GLU A 114 3.76 15.93 3.11
N GLY A 115 3.37 15.00 3.97
CA GLY A 115 2.49 15.21 5.12
C GLY A 115 3.16 14.87 6.45
N THR A 116 2.76 15.50 7.55
CA THR A 116 3.21 15.06 8.89
C THR A 116 2.09 14.34 9.62
N SER A 117 0.93 15.00 9.79
CA SER A 117 -0.28 14.43 10.42
C SER A 117 -1.49 14.71 9.52
N SER A 118 -1.30 14.62 8.24
CA SER A 118 -2.26 14.98 7.20
C SER A 118 -2.86 13.70 6.62
N ASP A 119 -4.18 13.61 6.59
CA ASP A 119 -4.86 12.60 5.81
C ASP A 119 -4.86 13.05 4.34
N ILE A 120 -4.48 12.14 3.45
CA ILE A 120 -4.27 12.41 2.02
C ILE A 120 -5.16 11.49 1.22
N SER A 121 -6.11 12.08 0.50
CA SER A 121 -7.02 11.36 -0.39
C SER A 121 -6.83 11.81 -1.84
N ILE A 122 -6.66 10.86 -2.76
CA ILE A 122 -6.42 11.11 -4.19
C ILE A 122 -7.38 10.24 -5.02
N ASP A 123 -8.35 10.85 -5.69
CA ASP A 123 -9.29 10.12 -6.54
C ASP A 123 -8.57 9.56 -7.78
N SER A 124 -7.83 10.42 -8.49
CA SER A 124 -7.10 10.06 -9.71
C SER A 124 -5.90 10.97 -9.94
N LEU A 125 -4.78 10.38 -10.38
CA LEU A 125 -3.57 11.12 -10.70
C LEU A 125 -2.82 10.49 -11.89
N TYR A 126 -2.38 11.33 -12.83
CA TYR A 126 -1.51 10.93 -13.92
C TYR A 126 -0.21 11.74 -13.91
N SER A 127 0.96 11.06 -13.74
CA SER A 127 2.26 11.71 -13.73
C SER A 127 3.39 10.82 -14.28
N GLU A 128 4.55 11.44 -14.57
CA GLU A 128 5.76 10.66 -14.89
C GLU A 128 6.37 10.06 -13.63
N ASP A 129 6.56 10.87 -12.59
CA ASP A 129 7.07 10.43 -11.29
C ASP A 129 6.13 10.87 -10.16
N PHE A 130 6.00 10.03 -9.14
CA PHE A 130 5.16 10.29 -7.97
C PHE A 130 5.90 9.98 -6.67
N TYR A 131 5.89 10.94 -5.77
CA TYR A 131 6.41 10.78 -4.42
C TYR A 131 5.37 11.23 -3.39
N LEU A 132 5.01 10.36 -2.46
CA LEU A 132 4.12 10.65 -1.35
C LEU A 132 4.72 10.12 -0.05
N ASP A 133 4.86 10.99 0.94
CA ASP A 133 5.38 10.65 2.26
C ASP A 133 4.53 11.28 3.36
N THR A 134 4.14 10.48 4.36
CA THR A 134 3.48 10.97 5.57
C THR A 134 4.08 10.36 6.83
N THR A 135 3.94 11.06 7.95
CA THR A 135 4.39 10.49 9.23
C THR A 135 3.26 9.73 9.92
N SER A 136 2.03 10.28 9.97
CA SER A 136 0.94 9.71 10.78
C SER A 136 -0.45 9.83 10.15
N GLY A 137 -0.56 10.42 8.98
CA GLY A 137 -1.84 10.51 8.28
C GLY A 137 -2.13 9.26 7.45
N GLU A 138 -3.38 9.02 7.18
CA GLU A 138 -3.86 7.99 6.27
C GLU A 138 -3.66 8.42 4.80
N ILE A 139 -3.32 7.49 3.95
CA ILE A 139 -3.17 7.67 2.51
C ILE A 139 -4.21 6.80 1.82
N GLU A 140 -5.17 7.42 1.16
CA GLU A 140 -6.18 6.77 0.35
C GLU A 140 -6.04 7.20 -1.12
N CYS A 141 -5.83 6.26 -2.04
CA CYS A 141 -5.76 6.57 -3.47
C CYS A 141 -6.63 5.59 -4.27
N THR A 142 -7.50 6.12 -5.14
CA THR A 142 -8.33 5.26 -5.97
C THR A 142 -7.60 4.84 -7.25
N ASN A 143 -7.00 5.78 -7.99
CA ASN A 143 -6.35 5.45 -9.26
C ASN A 143 -5.06 6.27 -9.48
N LEU A 144 -3.92 5.58 -9.51
CA LEU A 144 -2.63 6.16 -9.78
C LEU A 144 -2.06 5.61 -11.09
N SER A 145 -1.91 6.48 -12.11
CA SER A 145 -1.28 6.16 -13.38
C SER A 145 0.06 6.87 -13.48
N ILE A 146 1.16 6.17 -13.19
CA ILE A 146 2.50 6.74 -13.10
C ILE A 146 3.40 6.07 -14.15
N GLU A 147 4.08 6.86 -14.97
CA GLU A 147 4.86 6.29 -16.07
C GLU A 147 6.18 5.65 -15.61
N ASN A 148 6.86 6.23 -14.64
CA ASN A 148 8.19 5.78 -14.23
C ASN A 148 8.18 5.27 -12.77
N ASN A 149 8.39 6.17 -11.81
CA ASN A 149 8.64 5.78 -10.42
C ASN A 149 7.51 6.24 -9.50
N SER A 150 7.06 5.35 -8.66
CA SER A 150 6.12 5.64 -7.59
C SER A 150 6.74 5.27 -6.24
N ILE A 151 6.88 6.26 -5.35
CA ILE A 151 7.37 6.06 -3.99
C ILE A 151 6.30 6.55 -3.03
N ILE A 152 5.76 5.64 -2.22
CA ILE A 152 4.68 5.91 -1.27
C ILE A 152 5.11 5.42 0.11
N THR A 153 5.29 6.32 1.05
CA THR A 153 5.84 5.99 2.37
C THR A 153 5.00 6.57 3.50
N SER A 154 4.92 5.81 4.59
CA SER A 154 4.34 6.26 5.85
C SER A 154 5.18 5.79 7.03
N THR A 155 5.15 6.50 8.14
CA THR A 155 5.75 5.97 9.37
C THR A 155 4.74 5.19 10.20
N SER A 156 3.54 5.73 10.40
CA SER A 156 2.51 5.12 11.27
C SER A 156 1.10 5.18 10.69
N GLY A 157 0.93 5.81 9.54
CA GLY A 157 -0.35 5.86 8.83
C GLY A 157 -0.57 4.63 7.95
N GLU A 158 -1.81 4.36 7.67
CA GLU A 158 -2.25 3.36 6.71
C GLU A 158 -2.01 3.85 5.27
N ILE A 159 -1.70 2.92 4.38
CA ILE A 159 -1.60 3.14 2.94
C ILE A 159 -2.62 2.24 2.28
N ASP A 160 -3.68 2.83 1.73
CA ASP A 160 -4.74 2.12 1.02
C ASP A 160 -4.84 2.65 -0.42
N ILE A 161 -4.57 1.78 -1.39
CA ILE A 161 -4.55 2.14 -2.82
C ILE A 161 -5.36 1.12 -3.62
N GLU A 162 -6.45 1.57 -4.23
CA GLU A 162 -7.33 0.68 -4.99
C GLU A 162 -6.65 0.18 -6.28
N GLU A 163 -6.07 1.08 -7.08
CA GLU A 163 -5.35 0.69 -8.31
C GLU A 163 -4.12 1.57 -8.56
N ILE A 164 -2.98 0.93 -8.87
CA ILE A 164 -1.78 1.61 -9.31
C ILE A 164 -1.19 0.94 -10.54
N SER A 165 -0.85 1.75 -11.55
CA SER A 165 -0.06 1.37 -12.72
C SER A 165 1.22 2.21 -12.75
N THR A 166 2.39 1.57 -12.76
CA THR A 166 3.69 2.27 -12.76
C THR A 166 4.78 1.36 -13.34
N LYS A 167 5.94 1.90 -13.63
CA LYS A 167 7.09 1.07 -13.98
C LYS A 167 7.78 0.51 -12.74
N GLU A 168 8.06 1.35 -11.76
CA GLU A 168 8.70 0.95 -10.51
C GLU A 168 7.87 1.43 -9.31
N LEU A 169 7.50 0.52 -8.42
CA LEU A 169 6.78 0.81 -7.18
C LEU A 169 7.65 0.55 -5.96
N THR A 170 7.76 1.53 -5.10
CA THR A 170 8.26 1.35 -3.73
C THR A 170 7.22 1.82 -2.74
N SER A 171 6.68 0.91 -1.93
CA SER A 171 5.79 1.25 -0.81
C SER A 171 6.39 0.80 0.51
N LYS A 172 6.34 1.68 1.52
CA LYS A 172 6.98 1.39 2.81
C LYS A 172 6.23 2.01 3.97
N THR A 173 6.05 1.22 5.02
CA THR A 173 5.60 1.70 6.32
C THR A 173 6.48 1.18 7.47
N THR A 174 6.41 1.84 8.63
CA THR A 174 7.03 1.29 9.84
C THR A 174 6.00 0.55 10.69
N SER A 175 4.80 1.08 10.87
CA SER A 175 3.78 0.49 11.76
C SER A 175 2.36 0.50 11.20
N GLY A 176 2.14 1.12 10.06
CA GLY A 176 0.83 1.14 9.40
C GLY A 176 0.60 -0.11 8.55
N GLU A 177 -0.64 -0.35 8.20
CA GLU A 177 -1.04 -1.32 7.20
C GLU A 177 -0.73 -0.80 5.79
N ILE A 178 -0.44 -1.72 4.87
CA ILE A 178 -0.32 -1.44 3.44
C ILE A 178 -1.34 -2.32 2.71
N SER A 179 -2.28 -1.70 2.03
CA SER A 179 -3.32 -2.35 1.26
C SER A 179 -3.29 -1.88 -0.20
N PHE A 180 -3.31 -2.83 -1.12
CA PHE A 180 -3.46 -2.57 -2.55
C PHE A 180 -4.52 -3.49 -3.14
N GLY A 181 -5.52 -2.92 -3.82
CA GLY A 181 -6.46 -3.70 -4.61
C GLY A 181 -5.79 -4.26 -5.86
N LYS A 182 -5.10 -3.41 -6.65
CA LYS A 182 -4.41 -3.88 -7.85
C LYS A 182 -3.11 -3.13 -8.11
N ILE A 183 -2.05 -3.90 -8.36
CA ILE A 183 -0.73 -3.41 -8.78
C ILE A 183 -0.41 -3.93 -10.17
N SER A 184 -0.06 -3.03 -11.09
CA SER A 184 0.45 -3.35 -12.43
C SER A 184 1.78 -2.61 -12.63
N CYS A 185 2.93 -3.33 -12.64
CA CYS A 185 4.26 -2.69 -12.76
C CYS A 185 5.33 -3.66 -13.24
N ASP A 186 6.48 -3.13 -13.68
CA ASP A 186 7.63 -3.99 -13.98
C ASP A 186 8.27 -4.50 -12.67
N THR A 187 8.44 -3.60 -11.70
CA THR A 187 9.09 -3.93 -10.44
C THR A 187 8.35 -3.33 -9.24
N ALA A 188 8.05 -4.15 -8.23
CA ALA A 188 7.52 -3.69 -6.95
C ALA A 188 8.38 -4.12 -5.76
N THR A 189 8.58 -3.21 -4.83
CA THR A 189 9.15 -3.48 -3.50
C THR A 189 8.23 -2.91 -2.42
N ILE A 190 7.63 -3.78 -1.63
CA ILE A 190 6.71 -3.42 -0.56
C ILE A 190 7.27 -3.91 0.77
N THR A 191 7.37 -3.03 1.75
CA THR A 191 7.97 -3.35 3.04
C THR A 191 7.23 -2.72 4.20
N SER A 192 7.01 -3.51 5.25
CA SER A 192 6.53 -3.04 6.54
C SER A 192 7.47 -3.53 7.66
N ASN A 193 7.51 -2.80 8.78
CA ASN A 193 8.20 -3.32 9.97
C ASN A 193 7.23 -4.12 10.85
N SER A 194 6.05 -3.56 11.13
CA SER A 194 5.07 -4.17 12.06
C SER A 194 3.63 -4.16 11.55
N GLY A 195 3.39 -3.58 10.39
CA GLY A 195 2.07 -3.56 9.76
C GLY A 195 1.83 -4.78 8.89
N GLU A 196 0.58 -5.04 8.63
CA GLU A 196 0.08 -6.03 7.69
C GLU A 196 0.26 -5.54 6.26
N ILE A 197 0.45 -6.46 5.32
CA ILE A 197 0.55 -6.17 3.89
C ILE A 197 -0.47 -7.03 3.16
N ASN A 198 -1.50 -6.39 2.60
CA ASN A 198 -2.60 -7.00 1.89
C ASN A 198 -2.59 -6.58 0.43
N ILE A 199 -2.60 -7.52 -0.51
CA ILE A 199 -2.63 -7.24 -1.95
C ILE A 199 -3.57 -8.22 -2.63
N ASP A 200 -4.59 -7.69 -3.33
CA ASP A 200 -5.55 -8.55 -4.01
C ASP A 200 -5.04 -9.04 -5.39
N ASP A 201 -4.48 -8.15 -6.18
CA ASP A 201 -4.00 -8.48 -7.53
C ASP A 201 -2.60 -7.89 -7.80
N PHE A 202 -1.65 -8.74 -8.19
CA PHE A 202 -0.32 -8.32 -8.62
C PHE A 202 0.01 -8.84 -10.02
N TYR A 203 0.41 -7.93 -10.90
CA TYR A 203 0.88 -8.20 -12.27
C TYR A 203 2.21 -7.48 -12.52
N GLY A 204 3.29 -8.24 -12.79
CA GLY A 204 4.60 -7.64 -13.05
C GLY A 204 5.72 -8.63 -13.28
N GLU A 205 6.95 -8.14 -13.46
CA GLU A 205 8.13 -9.01 -13.66
C GLU A 205 8.80 -9.37 -12.33
N TYR A 206 9.02 -8.36 -11.46
CA TYR A 206 9.73 -8.53 -10.19
C TYR A 206 8.91 -8.05 -9.03
N PHE A 207 8.62 -8.93 -8.11
CA PHE A 207 7.89 -8.59 -6.89
C PHE A 207 8.62 -9.01 -5.63
N LYS A 208 8.91 -8.04 -4.78
CA LYS A 208 9.52 -8.25 -3.46
C LYS A 208 8.66 -7.67 -2.37
N VAL A 209 8.29 -8.51 -1.40
CA VAL A 209 7.50 -8.12 -0.22
C VAL A 209 8.18 -8.61 1.06
N ASN A 210 8.30 -7.74 2.06
CA ASN A 210 8.89 -8.13 3.34
C ASN A 210 8.21 -7.43 4.52
N THR A 211 8.09 -8.16 5.62
CA THR A 211 7.74 -7.59 6.92
C THR A 211 8.65 -8.14 8.02
N THR A 212 8.71 -7.47 9.16
CA THR A 212 9.40 -8.05 10.33
C THR A 212 8.42 -8.80 11.22
N SER A 213 7.26 -8.22 11.54
CA SER A 213 6.31 -8.79 12.49
C SER A 213 4.85 -8.79 12.01
N GLY A 214 4.56 -8.23 10.84
CA GLY A 214 3.22 -8.22 10.25
C GLY A 214 2.92 -9.49 9.47
N GLU A 215 1.67 -9.63 9.07
CA GLU A 215 1.22 -10.66 8.14
C GLU A 215 1.42 -10.18 6.70
N ILE A 216 1.56 -11.12 5.77
CA ILE A 216 1.61 -10.87 4.32
C ILE A 216 0.55 -11.76 3.70
N ASP A 217 -0.49 -11.14 3.16
CA ASP A 217 -1.56 -11.82 2.44
C ASP A 217 -1.64 -11.28 1.01
N ILE A 218 -1.36 -12.13 0.03
CA ILE A 218 -1.34 -11.72 -1.38
C ILE A 218 -2.12 -12.71 -2.21
N TYR A 219 -3.06 -12.20 -2.98
CA TYR A 219 -3.88 -12.97 -3.89
C TYR A 219 -3.51 -12.69 -5.36
N ASN A 220 -3.88 -13.59 -6.25
CA ASN A 220 -3.72 -13.45 -7.70
C ASN A 220 -2.33 -12.99 -8.17
N ILE A 221 -1.27 -13.62 -7.64
CA ILE A 221 0.12 -13.30 -8.00
C ILE A 221 0.44 -13.78 -9.41
N ASP A 222 0.78 -12.86 -10.29
CA ASP A 222 1.23 -13.13 -11.66
C ASP A 222 2.57 -12.40 -11.91
N THR A 223 3.69 -13.10 -11.72
CA THR A 223 5.04 -12.53 -11.78
C THR A 223 6.08 -13.56 -12.21
N GLU A 224 7.18 -13.09 -12.81
CA GLU A 224 8.31 -13.95 -13.16
C GLU A 224 9.27 -14.20 -11.98
N TYR A 225 9.45 -13.20 -11.12
CA TYR A 225 10.34 -13.27 -9.95
C TYR A 225 9.64 -12.80 -8.71
N PHE A 226 9.52 -13.68 -7.73
CA PHE A 226 8.83 -13.38 -6.48
C PHE A 226 9.72 -13.62 -5.26
N THR A 227 9.72 -12.69 -4.33
CA THR A 227 10.38 -12.85 -3.03
C THR A 227 9.49 -12.35 -1.91
N ALA A 228 9.12 -13.23 -0.99
CA ALA A 228 8.42 -12.89 0.24
C ALA A 228 9.25 -13.23 1.47
N GLY A 229 9.28 -12.34 2.45
CA GLY A 229 10.01 -12.55 3.69
C GLY A 229 9.30 -12.01 4.92
N SER A 230 9.30 -12.79 6.02
CA SER A 230 8.90 -12.33 7.34
C SER A 230 9.87 -12.84 8.40
N THR A 231 9.95 -12.14 9.53
CA THR A 231 10.66 -12.71 10.69
C THR A 231 9.69 -13.45 11.60
N SER A 232 8.53 -12.89 11.91
CA SER A 232 7.57 -13.48 12.86
C SER A 232 6.12 -13.50 12.40
N GLY A 233 5.82 -13.01 11.21
CA GLY A 233 4.46 -12.98 10.67
C GLY A 233 4.12 -14.19 9.80
N GLN A 234 2.84 -14.41 9.61
CA GLN A 234 2.31 -15.37 8.66
C GLN A 234 2.53 -14.84 7.22
N ILE A 235 2.72 -15.75 6.28
CA ILE A 235 2.76 -15.46 4.86
C ILE A 235 1.74 -16.35 4.17
N SER A 236 0.76 -15.74 3.51
CA SER A 236 -0.28 -16.41 2.73
C SER A 236 -0.23 -15.90 1.29
N LEU A 237 -0.04 -16.80 0.34
CA LEU A 237 0.20 -16.47 -1.06
C LEU A 237 -0.69 -17.31 -1.97
N ASP A 238 -1.39 -16.66 -2.88
CA ASP A 238 -2.16 -17.32 -3.93
C ASP A 238 -1.61 -16.93 -5.31
N PHE A 239 -1.02 -17.90 -6.01
CA PHE A 239 -0.45 -17.69 -7.33
C PHE A 239 -1.49 -17.93 -8.41
N LYS A 240 -1.77 -16.92 -9.21
CA LYS A 240 -2.61 -17.03 -10.39
C LYS A 240 -1.94 -17.85 -11.50
N ASN A 241 -0.63 -17.69 -11.67
CA ASN A 241 0.18 -18.39 -12.65
C ASN A 241 1.56 -18.78 -12.07
N ILE A 242 2.06 -19.98 -12.42
CA ILE A 242 3.40 -20.43 -12.09
C ILE A 242 4.08 -20.94 -13.39
N ILE A 243 4.26 -20.07 -14.37
CA ILE A 243 4.75 -20.52 -15.68
C ILE A 243 6.29 -20.45 -15.77
N SER A 244 6.93 -19.42 -15.22
CA SER A 244 8.37 -19.19 -15.34
C SER A 244 9.03 -18.70 -14.05
N ALA A 245 8.27 -18.59 -12.97
CA ALA A 245 8.65 -17.90 -11.77
C ALA A 245 9.84 -18.54 -11.04
N LYS A 246 10.75 -17.69 -10.57
CA LYS A 246 11.64 -18.03 -9.46
C LYS A 246 11.08 -17.41 -8.20
N SER A 247 10.52 -18.24 -7.33
CA SER A 247 9.92 -17.77 -6.08
C SER A 247 10.79 -18.16 -4.89
N GLN A 248 11.06 -17.20 -4.01
CA GLN A 248 11.74 -17.42 -2.75
C GLN A 248 10.87 -16.91 -1.59
N ILE A 249 10.39 -17.83 -0.77
CA ILE A 249 9.55 -17.52 0.38
C ILE A 249 10.29 -17.92 1.66
N LYS A 250 10.44 -17.00 2.60
CA LYS A 250 11.21 -17.23 3.82
C LYS A 250 10.57 -16.61 5.05
N THR A 251 10.48 -17.40 6.12
CA THR A 251 10.16 -16.85 7.45
C THR A 251 11.13 -17.44 8.51
N THR A 252 11.21 -16.80 9.66
CA THR A 252 11.93 -17.39 10.81
C THR A 252 10.96 -18.13 11.72
N SER A 253 9.83 -17.54 12.09
CA SER A 253 8.88 -18.11 13.06
C SER A 253 7.41 -18.07 12.63
N GLY A 254 7.13 -17.68 11.39
CA GLY A 254 5.75 -17.60 10.88
C GLY A 254 5.29 -18.87 10.16
N GLU A 255 4.01 -18.98 9.97
CA GLU A 255 3.40 -19.99 9.11
C GLU A 255 3.45 -19.51 7.65
N ILE A 256 3.62 -20.45 6.71
CA ILE A 256 3.61 -20.18 5.27
C ILE A 256 2.51 -21.01 4.63
N ASN A 257 1.53 -20.36 4.03
CA ASN A 257 0.46 -20.98 3.25
C ASN A 257 0.58 -20.56 1.79
N ILE A 258 0.67 -21.54 0.89
CA ILE A 258 0.85 -21.28 -0.54
C ILE A 258 -0.24 -22.04 -1.30
N PHE A 259 -0.98 -21.31 -2.12
CA PHE A 259 -1.96 -21.83 -3.06
C PHE A 259 -1.40 -21.68 -4.47
N VAL A 260 -1.52 -22.73 -5.26
CA VAL A 260 -1.07 -22.75 -6.65
C VAL A 260 -2.22 -23.24 -7.55
N PRO A 261 -2.31 -22.79 -8.81
CA PRO A 261 -3.34 -23.26 -9.71
C PRO A 261 -3.27 -24.78 -9.92
N LYS A 262 -4.41 -25.43 -10.01
CA LYS A 262 -4.50 -26.87 -10.32
C LYS A 262 -3.71 -27.22 -11.58
N ASN A 263 -3.03 -28.36 -11.53
CA ASN A 263 -2.21 -28.86 -12.63
C ASN A 263 -1.01 -27.97 -13.00
N SER A 264 -0.56 -27.10 -12.11
CA SER A 264 0.65 -26.30 -12.31
C SER A 264 1.89 -27.19 -12.48
N SER A 265 2.83 -26.74 -13.33
CA SER A 265 4.10 -27.40 -13.57
C SER A 265 5.23 -26.62 -12.93
N PHE A 266 5.83 -27.11 -11.84
CA PHE A 266 6.89 -26.43 -11.12
C PHE A 266 7.77 -27.40 -10.30
N ASN A 267 8.90 -26.92 -9.84
CA ASN A 267 9.76 -27.61 -8.90
C ASN A 267 9.73 -26.87 -7.57
N VAL A 268 9.56 -27.57 -6.47
CA VAL A 268 9.62 -26.99 -5.13
C VAL A 268 10.75 -27.57 -4.32
N ALA A 269 11.47 -26.70 -3.61
CA ALA A 269 12.43 -27.08 -2.59
C ALA A 269 12.01 -26.47 -1.25
N VAL A 270 11.71 -27.32 -0.28
CA VAL A 270 11.23 -26.90 1.05
C VAL A 270 12.26 -27.31 2.10
N SER A 271 12.58 -26.41 3.01
CA SER A 271 13.41 -26.71 4.19
C SER A 271 12.82 -26.10 5.45
N SER A 272 12.79 -26.91 6.53
CA SER A 272 12.31 -26.49 7.84
C SER A 272 13.21 -27.07 8.93
N SER A 273 13.58 -26.24 9.93
CA SER A 273 14.39 -26.70 11.06
C SER A 273 13.56 -27.35 12.16
N SER A 274 12.37 -26.85 12.48
CA SER A 274 11.50 -27.38 13.55
C SER A 274 10.00 -27.36 13.25
N GLY A 275 9.57 -26.83 12.11
CA GLY A 275 8.19 -26.87 11.65
C GLY A 275 7.85 -28.13 10.85
N THR A 276 6.57 -28.30 10.53
CA THR A 276 6.09 -29.36 9.64
C THR A 276 5.76 -28.78 8.26
N PHE A 277 6.01 -29.57 7.23
CA PHE A 277 5.53 -29.29 5.88
C PHE A 277 4.39 -30.24 5.53
N LYS A 278 3.29 -29.69 5.04
CA LYS A 278 2.16 -30.44 4.50
C LYS A 278 2.02 -30.11 3.02
N ASP A 279 2.26 -31.10 2.20
CA ASP A 279 2.00 -31.05 0.77
C ASP A 279 0.61 -31.68 0.52
N LYS A 280 -0.38 -30.83 0.34
CA LYS A 280 -1.76 -31.29 0.11
C LYS A 280 -1.99 -31.72 -1.35
N ILE A 281 -1.12 -31.31 -2.29
CA ILE A 281 -1.18 -31.69 -3.69
C ILE A 281 -0.79 -33.15 -3.87
N SER A 282 0.33 -33.58 -3.28
CA SER A 282 0.80 -34.98 -3.37
C SER A 282 0.38 -35.85 -2.19
N GLY A 283 -0.20 -35.27 -1.15
CA GLY A 283 -0.55 -35.97 0.10
C GLY A 283 0.64 -36.25 1.02
N ASN A 284 1.83 -35.74 0.73
CA ASN A 284 3.03 -35.96 1.51
C ASN A 284 3.09 -35.05 2.74
N ARG A 285 3.76 -35.53 3.78
CA ARG A 285 4.03 -34.77 4.99
C ARG A 285 5.46 -35.00 5.44
N LEU A 286 6.16 -33.90 5.72
CA LEU A 286 7.51 -33.94 6.23
C LEU A 286 7.57 -33.61 7.71
N THR A 287 8.49 -34.25 8.39
CA THR A 287 8.89 -33.96 9.77
C THR A 287 10.01 -32.91 9.82
N PRO A 288 10.24 -32.27 10.97
CA PRO A 288 11.31 -31.31 11.15
C PRO A 288 12.69 -31.82 10.77
N ARG A 289 13.57 -30.89 10.35
CA ARG A 289 14.97 -31.12 9.95
C ARG A 289 15.16 -31.92 8.65
N SER A 290 14.19 -31.88 7.76
CA SER A 290 14.30 -32.52 6.45
C SER A 290 14.21 -31.48 5.33
N GLU A 291 14.88 -31.81 4.23
CA GLU A 291 14.70 -31.13 2.96
C GLU A 291 13.73 -31.94 2.10
N TYR A 292 12.91 -31.26 1.38
CA TYR A 292 11.96 -31.85 0.44
C TYR A 292 12.15 -31.23 -0.93
N ILE A 293 12.34 -32.05 -1.93
CA ILE A 293 12.43 -31.62 -3.32
C ILE A 293 11.41 -32.41 -4.11
N GLN A 294 10.49 -31.72 -4.74
CA GLN A 294 9.43 -32.35 -5.54
C GLN A 294 9.29 -31.62 -6.89
N LYS A 295 9.09 -32.42 -7.91
CA LYS A 295 8.68 -31.95 -9.24
C LYS A 295 7.19 -32.24 -9.40
N TYR A 296 6.41 -31.22 -9.77
CA TYR A 296 5.02 -31.35 -10.15
C TYR A 296 4.88 -31.26 -11.67
N ASN A 297 4.16 -32.20 -12.25
CA ASN A 297 3.95 -32.35 -13.69
C ASN A 297 5.26 -32.25 -14.48
N GLU A 298 5.33 -31.38 -15.49
CA GLU A 298 6.53 -31.22 -16.33
C GLU A 298 7.70 -30.51 -15.62
N GLY A 299 7.45 -29.90 -14.43
CA GLY A 299 8.39 -29.02 -13.77
C GLY A 299 8.45 -27.65 -14.45
N GLY A 300 9.54 -26.92 -14.30
CA GLY A 300 9.73 -25.58 -14.89
C GLY A 300 10.06 -24.55 -13.83
N ALA A 301 9.09 -23.74 -13.42
CA ALA A 301 9.27 -22.74 -12.38
C ALA A 301 9.92 -23.30 -11.13
N GLN A 302 10.71 -22.46 -10.43
CA GLN A 302 11.48 -22.86 -9.25
C GLN A 302 10.93 -22.15 -8.01
N MET A 303 10.40 -22.89 -7.04
CA MET A 303 9.91 -22.34 -5.78
C MET A 303 10.78 -22.85 -4.63
N THR A 304 11.35 -21.95 -3.86
CA THR A 304 12.12 -22.27 -2.67
C THR A 304 11.42 -21.72 -1.43
N ILE A 305 11.11 -22.59 -0.48
CA ILE A 305 10.37 -22.23 0.74
C ILE A 305 11.23 -22.61 1.94
N ARG A 306 11.49 -21.67 2.84
CA ARG A 306 12.30 -21.88 4.03
C ARG A 306 11.67 -21.30 5.27
N THR A 307 11.67 -22.10 6.35
CA THR A 307 11.33 -21.62 7.69
C THR A 307 12.28 -22.19 8.72
N THR A 308 12.44 -21.49 9.84
CA THR A 308 13.16 -22.07 10.99
C THR A 308 12.20 -22.79 11.91
N SER A 309 11.06 -22.20 12.28
CA SER A 309 10.12 -22.77 13.27
C SER A 309 8.65 -22.66 12.87
N GLY A 310 8.31 -22.38 11.65
CA GLY A 310 6.92 -22.30 11.19
C GLY A 310 6.46 -23.57 10.48
N ASN A 311 5.15 -23.73 10.38
CA ASN A 311 4.56 -24.74 9.52
C ASN A 311 4.45 -24.20 8.08
N ILE A 312 4.51 -25.10 7.12
CA ILE A 312 4.35 -24.79 5.71
C ILE A 312 3.22 -25.66 5.16
N SER A 313 2.28 -25.06 4.43
CA SER A 313 1.24 -25.73 3.66
C SER A 313 1.35 -25.36 2.19
N LEU A 314 1.28 -26.35 1.30
CA LEU A 314 1.23 -26.16 -0.16
C LEU A 314 -0.04 -26.83 -0.68
N GLU A 315 -0.88 -26.09 -1.36
CA GLU A 315 -2.22 -26.48 -1.78
C GLU A 315 -2.49 -26.08 -3.26
N ASP A 316 -3.51 -26.71 -3.90
CA ASP A 316 -4.00 -26.40 -5.24
C ASP A 316 -5.54 -26.25 -5.33
#